data_40221a4960ccfd9becf036c5e6cb181e
#
_entry.id   40221a4960ccfd9becf036c5e6cb181e
#
_cell.length_a   1.000
_cell.length_b   1.000
_cell.length_c   1.000
_cell.angle_alpha   90.00
_cell.angle_beta   90.00
_cell.angle_gamma   90.00
#
_symmetry.space_group_name_H-M   'P 1'
#
loop_
_entity.id
_entity.type
_entity.pdbx_description
1 polymer ?
#
loop_
_entity_poly.entity_id
_entity_poly.type
_entity_poly.pdbx_seq_one_letter_code
_entity_poly.pdbx_strand_id
1 'polypeptide(L)'
;MKPEPVVYGDRKVYSVSAFNRGVAGWLERLPTLWVEGEVTELRRQPGWQSVFFTLKDRGDGACLAVTMPRSGFDALRLEVADGARVHVFGRAELYGARGVFQLRALTIEPVGLGALLARLERLKRRLAAEGIFAPERKRALPLLPRRIGLLTGNEAAAKRDFITAVTARFPAAQVVVA
;
A
#
# COMPACT_ATOMS: atom_id res chain seq x y z
N MET A 1 3.17 -11.96 -33.89
CA MET A 1 2.99 -13.12 -34.77
C MET A 1 1.52 -13.51 -34.72
N LYS A 2 0.80 -13.52 -35.86
CA LYS A 2 -0.62 -13.92 -35.85
C LYS A 2 -0.70 -15.42 -35.53
N PRO A 3 -1.66 -15.85 -34.71
CA PRO A 3 -1.84 -17.27 -34.42
C PRO A 3 -2.31 -17.98 -35.69
N GLU A 4 -1.61 -19.06 -36.07
CA GLU A 4 -2.00 -19.88 -37.22
C GLU A 4 -2.95 -20.99 -36.77
N PRO A 5 -4.14 -21.09 -37.40
CA PRO A 5 -5.06 -22.18 -37.12
C PRO A 5 -4.69 -23.46 -37.85
N VAL A 6 -5.03 -24.59 -37.27
CA VAL A 6 -5.09 -25.88 -37.99
C VAL A 6 -6.48 -26.02 -38.61
N VAL A 7 -6.55 -26.35 -39.89
CA VAL A 7 -7.83 -26.48 -40.61
C VAL A 7 -8.29 -27.94 -40.55
N TYR A 8 -9.49 -28.15 -40.01
CA TYR A 8 -10.18 -29.45 -39.98
C TYR A 8 -11.49 -29.31 -40.76
N GLY A 9 -11.51 -29.78 -42.00
CA GLY A 9 -12.65 -29.54 -42.86
C GLY A 9 -12.91 -28.04 -43.07
N ASP A 10 -14.12 -27.57 -42.79
CA ASP A 10 -14.49 -26.14 -42.90
C ASP A 10 -14.18 -25.33 -41.63
N ARG A 11 -13.56 -25.91 -40.60
CA ARG A 11 -13.32 -25.27 -39.32
C ARG A 11 -11.87 -24.90 -39.13
N LYS A 12 -11.63 -23.65 -38.69
CA LYS A 12 -10.35 -23.16 -38.21
C LYS A 12 -10.23 -23.42 -36.71
N VAL A 13 -9.32 -24.27 -36.29
CA VAL A 13 -9.11 -24.66 -34.89
C VAL A 13 -7.79 -24.11 -34.41
N TYR A 14 -7.78 -23.41 -33.31
CA TYR A 14 -6.58 -22.86 -32.67
C TYR A 14 -6.20 -23.70 -31.45
N SER A 15 -4.92 -23.93 -31.25
CA SER A 15 -4.44 -24.46 -29.98
C SER A 15 -4.65 -23.41 -28.88
N VAL A 16 -4.77 -23.85 -27.61
CA VAL A 16 -4.88 -22.94 -26.45
C VAL A 16 -3.75 -21.91 -26.42
N SER A 17 -2.52 -22.36 -26.71
CA SER A 17 -1.37 -21.46 -26.77
C SER A 17 -1.47 -20.43 -27.90
N ALA A 18 -1.99 -20.83 -29.06
CA ALA A 18 -2.20 -19.93 -30.20
C ALA A 18 -3.29 -18.90 -29.88
N PHE A 19 -4.38 -19.34 -29.25
CA PHE A 19 -5.46 -18.47 -28.80
C PHE A 19 -4.95 -17.45 -27.76
N ASN A 20 -4.27 -17.92 -26.70
CA ASN A 20 -3.73 -17.05 -25.66
C ASN A 20 -2.74 -16.02 -26.22
N ARG A 21 -1.86 -16.41 -27.16
CA ARG A 21 -0.98 -15.44 -27.86
C ARG A 21 -1.75 -14.40 -28.65
N GLY A 22 -2.84 -14.79 -29.29
CA GLY A 22 -3.71 -13.86 -30.02
C GLY A 22 -4.35 -12.82 -29.10
N VAL A 23 -4.87 -13.28 -27.96
CA VAL A 23 -5.46 -12.41 -26.94
C VAL A 23 -4.41 -11.50 -26.32
N ALA A 24 -3.23 -12.04 -25.96
CA ALA A 24 -2.12 -11.25 -25.41
C ALA A 24 -1.71 -10.12 -26.38
N GLY A 25 -1.51 -10.44 -27.66
CA GLY A 25 -1.17 -9.44 -28.67
C GLY A 25 -2.26 -8.41 -28.94
N TRP A 26 -3.52 -8.71 -28.64
CA TRP A 26 -4.60 -7.72 -28.67
C TRP A 26 -4.56 -6.82 -27.44
N LEU A 27 -4.34 -7.37 -26.25
CA LEU A 27 -4.21 -6.61 -25.00
C LEU A 27 -3.00 -5.67 -25.01
N GLU A 28 -1.89 -6.05 -25.65
CA GLU A 28 -0.70 -5.20 -25.79
C GLU A 28 -0.96 -3.88 -26.53
N ARG A 29 -2.04 -3.80 -27.33
CA ARG A 29 -2.43 -2.59 -28.05
C ARG A 29 -3.22 -1.61 -27.19
N LEU A 30 -3.71 -2.06 -26.02
CA LEU A 30 -4.39 -1.17 -25.07
C LEU A 30 -3.37 -0.21 -24.46
N PRO A 31 -3.74 1.06 -24.26
CA PRO A 31 -2.87 2.00 -23.59
C PRO A 31 -2.69 1.59 -22.11
N THR A 32 -1.62 2.06 -21.51
CA THR A 32 -1.51 2.08 -20.04
C THR A 32 -2.57 3.00 -19.47
N LEU A 33 -3.18 2.60 -18.37
CA LEU A 33 -4.30 3.32 -17.77
C LEU A 33 -4.26 3.25 -16.25
N TRP A 34 -4.98 4.15 -15.61
CA TRP A 34 -5.18 4.15 -14.17
C TRP A 34 -6.44 3.34 -13.82
N VAL A 35 -6.32 2.47 -12.82
CA VAL A 35 -7.44 1.71 -12.26
C VAL A 35 -7.52 2.01 -10.79
N GLU A 36 -8.71 2.37 -10.31
CA GLU A 36 -8.99 2.56 -8.89
C GLU A 36 -9.59 1.28 -8.30
N GLY A 37 -9.21 0.96 -7.07
CA GLY A 37 -9.79 -0.15 -6.33
C GLY A 37 -9.26 -0.24 -4.91
N GLU A 38 -9.86 -1.15 -4.15
CA GLU A 38 -9.40 -1.54 -2.82
C GLU A 38 -8.49 -2.76 -2.95
N VAL A 39 -7.32 -2.69 -2.32
CA VAL A 39 -6.36 -3.80 -2.29
C VAL A 39 -6.90 -4.92 -1.41
N THR A 40 -6.90 -6.12 -1.94
CA THR A 40 -7.25 -7.34 -1.22
C THR A 40 -6.27 -8.46 -1.58
N GLU A 41 -6.11 -9.42 -0.69
CA GLU A 41 -5.23 -10.58 -0.90
C GLU A 41 -3.79 -10.22 -1.27
N LEU A 42 -3.21 -9.23 -0.60
CA LEU A 42 -1.82 -8.83 -0.85
C LEU A 42 -0.86 -9.96 -0.47
N ARG A 43 -0.15 -10.47 -1.46
CA ARG A 43 0.81 -11.56 -1.32
C ARG A 43 2.23 -11.08 -1.64
N ARG A 44 3.05 -11.04 -0.60
CA ARG A 44 4.43 -10.59 -0.65
C ARG A 44 5.30 -11.56 0.15
N GLN A 45 5.80 -12.61 -0.47
CA GLN A 45 6.68 -13.56 0.20
C GLN A 45 8.16 -13.25 -0.04
N PRO A 46 9.04 -13.50 0.95
CA PRO A 46 10.48 -13.44 0.74
C PRO A 46 10.90 -14.35 -0.41
N GLY A 47 11.78 -13.87 -1.30
CA GLY A 47 12.24 -14.61 -2.46
C GLY A 47 11.38 -14.48 -3.72
N TRP A 48 10.17 -13.97 -3.66
CA TRP A 48 9.38 -13.71 -4.86
C TRP A 48 9.86 -12.47 -5.60
N GLN A 49 9.95 -12.58 -6.92
CA GLN A 49 10.34 -11.45 -7.79
C GLN A 49 9.19 -10.47 -8.03
N SER A 50 7.96 -10.86 -7.73
CA SER A 50 6.77 -10.06 -7.92
C SER A 50 5.88 -10.06 -6.69
N VAL A 51 5.16 -8.97 -6.51
CA VAL A 51 4.06 -8.80 -5.55
C VAL A 51 2.76 -9.02 -6.31
N PHE A 52 1.82 -9.71 -5.68
CA PHE A 52 0.50 -10.02 -6.23
C PHE A 52 -0.56 -9.50 -5.29
N PHE A 53 -1.62 -8.94 -5.84
CA PHE A 53 -2.80 -8.52 -5.08
C PHE A 53 -4.02 -8.46 -6.01
N THR A 54 -5.18 -8.33 -5.44
CA THR A 54 -6.43 -8.13 -6.17
C THR A 54 -6.93 -6.72 -5.91
N LEU A 55 -7.29 -5.99 -6.97
CA LEU A 55 -8.09 -4.77 -6.86
C LEU A 55 -9.56 -5.16 -6.87
N LYS A 56 -10.30 -4.70 -5.88
CA LYS A 56 -11.74 -4.90 -5.77
C LYS A 56 -12.46 -3.57 -5.93
N ASP A 57 -13.42 -3.51 -6.83
CA ASP A 57 -14.34 -2.38 -6.94
C ASP A 57 -15.30 -2.36 -5.75
N ARG A 58 -15.56 -1.17 -5.21
CA ARG A 58 -16.46 -0.99 -4.06
C ARG A 58 -17.94 -0.98 -4.44
N GLY A 59 -18.25 -0.63 -5.68
CA GLY A 59 -19.62 -0.51 -6.15
C GLY A 59 -20.25 -1.86 -6.43
N ASP A 60 -19.64 -2.63 -7.31
CA ASP A 60 -20.18 -3.90 -7.81
C ASP A 60 -19.39 -5.13 -7.35
N GLY A 61 -18.23 -4.91 -6.70
CA GLY A 61 -17.37 -5.99 -6.21
C GLY A 61 -16.54 -6.67 -7.29
N ALA A 62 -16.46 -6.10 -8.49
CA ALA A 62 -15.59 -6.59 -9.56
C ALA A 62 -14.13 -6.70 -9.08
N CYS A 63 -13.47 -7.76 -9.49
CA CYS A 63 -12.11 -8.05 -9.08
C CYS A 63 -11.16 -8.08 -10.27
N LEU A 64 -9.98 -7.49 -10.11
CA LEU A 64 -8.91 -7.48 -11.09
C LEU A 64 -7.61 -7.94 -10.43
N ALA A 65 -7.03 -9.03 -10.92
CA ALA A 65 -5.72 -9.49 -10.47
C ALA A 65 -4.64 -8.48 -10.89
N VAL A 66 -3.72 -8.18 -9.99
CA VAL A 66 -2.61 -7.25 -10.23
C VAL A 66 -1.30 -7.93 -9.90
N THR A 67 -0.31 -7.72 -10.76
CA THR A 67 1.08 -8.10 -10.52
C THR A 67 1.99 -6.90 -10.66
N MET A 68 2.99 -6.80 -9.79
CA MET A 68 4.01 -5.74 -9.84
C MET A 68 5.39 -6.31 -9.54
N PRO A 69 6.45 -5.92 -10.28
CA PRO A 69 7.81 -6.29 -9.90
C PRO A 69 8.13 -5.83 -8.47
N ARG A 70 8.72 -6.71 -7.68
CA ARG A 70 9.01 -6.42 -6.27
C ARG A 70 9.90 -5.20 -6.08
N SER A 71 10.93 -5.06 -6.92
CA SER A 71 11.82 -3.89 -6.87
C SER A 71 11.06 -2.58 -7.08
N GLY A 72 10.09 -2.56 -8.00
CA GLY A 72 9.21 -1.42 -8.22
C GLY A 72 8.30 -1.15 -7.03
N PHE A 73 7.69 -2.19 -6.47
CA PHE A 73 6.83 -2.06 -5.30
C PHE A 73 7.59 -1.53 -4.08
N ASP A 74 8.77 -2.09 -3.79
CA ASP A 74 9.60 -1.68 -2.65
C ASP A 74 10.15 -0.24 -2.83
N ALA A 75 10.44 0.17 -4.08
CA ALA A 75 10.89 1.54 -4.39
C ALA A 75 9.83 2.62 -4.11
N LEU A 76 8.55 2.28 -4.14
CA LEU A 76 7.46 3.22 -3.83
C LEU A 76 7.45 3.63 -2.35
N ARG A 77 8.07 2.86 -1.45
CA ARG A 77 8.09 3.09 0.01
C ARG A 77 6.70 3.34 0.59
N LEU A 78 5.69 2.71 0.02
CA LEU A 78 4.30 2.84 0.45
C LEU A 78 3.94 1.70 1.40
N GLU A 79 3.23 2.04 2.46
CA GLU A 79 2.55 1.05 3.32
C GLU A 79 1.20 0.67 2.68
N VAL A 80 1.27 -0.20 1.68
CA VAL A 80 0.07 -0.78 1.07
C VAL A 80 -0.30 -2.04 1.84
N ALA A 81 -1.53 -2.10 2.32
CA ALA A 81 -2.10 -3.25 3.03
C ALA A 81 -3.49 -3.57 2.48
N ASP A 82 -4.02 -4.73 2.84
CA ASP A 82 -5.40 -5.09 2.54
C ASP A 82 -6.36 -4.05 3.10
N GLY A 83 -7.36 -3.67 2.32
CA GLY A 83 -8.29 -2.57 2.62
C GLY A 83 -7.81 -1.18 2.18
N ALA A 84 -6.56 -1.04 1.73
CA ALA A 84 -6.07 0.23 1.21
C ALA A 84 -6.72 0.57 -0.14
N ARG A 85 -7.23 1.80 -0.26
CA ARG A 85 -7.74 2.33 -1.53
C ARG A 85 -6.60 2.94 -2.33
N VAL A 86 -6.43 2.50 -3.57
CA VAL A 86 -5.30 2.89 -4.41
C VAL A 86 -5.72 3.18 -5.84
N HIS A 87 -4.93 4.01 -6.51
CA HIS A 87 -4.87 4.10 -7.96
C HIS A 87 -3.66 3.31 -8.44
N VAL A 88 -3.87 2.41 -9.37
CA VAL A 88 -2.80 1.60 -9.98
C VAL A 88 -2.66 1.99 -11.45
N PHE A 89 -1.48 2.46 -11.84
CA PHE A 89 -1.14 2.71 -13.23
C PHE A 89 -0.47 1.47 -13.80
N GLY A 90 -1.02 0.95 -14.87
CA GLY A 90 -0.52 -0.29 -15.45
C GLY A 90 -1.08 -0.57 -16.84
N ARG A 91 -0.72 -1.71 -17.35
CA ARG A 91 -1.23 -2.23 -18.63
C ARG A 91 -1.90 -3.59 -18.44
N ALA A 92 -2.91 -3.82 -19.25
CA ALA A 92 -3.57 -5.12 -19.33
C ALA A 92 -2.59 -6.17 -19.90
N GLU A 93 -2.55 -7.33 -19.28
CA GLU A 93 -1.69 -8.44 -19.67
C GLU A 93 -2.43 -9.76 -19.53
N LEU A 94 -2.16 -10.69 -20.43
CA LEU A 94 -2.55 -12.09 -20.27
C LEU A 94 -1.32 -12.91 -19.88
N TYR A 95 -1.34 -13.50 -18.68
CA TYR A 95 -0.31 -14.47 -18.32
C TYR A 95 -0.51 -15.76 -19.13
N GLY A 96 0.22 -15.86 -20.25
CA GLY A 96 -0.01 -16.87 -21.29
C GLY A 96 0.07 -18.32 -20.81
N ALA A 97 0.92 -18.62 -19.81
CA ALA A 97 1.07 -19.98 -19.28
C ALA A 97 -0.20 -20.52 -18.60
N ARG A 98 -1.03 -19.65 -18.02
CA ARG A 98 -2.27 -20.02 -17.33
C ARG A 98 -3.54 -19.39 -17.92
N GLY A 99 -3.39 -18.52 -18.92
CA GLY A 99 -4.53 -17.79 -19.52
C GLY A 99 -5.19 -16.82 -18.54
N VAL A 100 -4.45 -16.33 -17.53
CA VAL A 100 -4.99 -15.43 -16.51
C VAL A 100 -4.85 -13.99 -16.99
N PHE A 101 -5.98 -13.28 -17.03
CA PHE A 101 -6.02 -11.85 -17.27
C PHE A 101 -5.60 -11.10 -16.00
N GLN A 102 -4.71 -10.13 -16.14
CA GLN A 102 -4.19 -9.34 -15.02
C GLN A 102 -3.78 -7.94 -15.47
N LEU A 103 -3.66 -7.02 -14.51
CA LEU A 103 -3.03 -5.73 -14.70
C LEU A 103 -1.57 -5.82 -14.25
N ARG A 104 -0.63 -5.54 -15.15
CA ARG A 104 0.77 -5.37 -14.80
C ARG A 104 1.01 -3.94 -14.34
N ALA A 105 1.14 -3.75 -13.04
CA ALA A 105 1.33 -2.45 -12.43
C ALA A 105 2.74 -1.90 -12.68
N LEU A 106 2.80 -0.60 -12.96
CA LEU A 106 4.02 0.20 -13.10
C LEU A 106 4.21 1.11 -11.88
N THR A 107 3.11 1.69 -11.37
CA THR A 107 3.10 2.46 -10.13
C THR A 107 1.78 2.34 -9.40
N ILE A 108 1.79 2.68 -8.11
CA ILE A 108 0.62 2.65 -7.21
C ILE A 108 0.61 3.95 -6.43
N GLU A 109 -0.56 4.59 -6.31
CA GLU A 109 -0.78 5.80 -5.53
C GLU A 109 -1.91 5.58 -4.52
N PRO A 110 -1.70 5.81 -3.21
CA PRO A 110 -2.77 5.73 -2.23
C PRO A 110 -3.81 6.82 -2.45
N VAL A 111 -5.08 6.45 -2.46
CA VAL A 111 -6.19 7.39 -2.60
C VAL A 111 -6.43 8.12 -1.27
N GLY A 112 -6.55 9.42 -1.34
CA GLY A 112 -6.86 10.24 -0.17
C GLY A 112 -5.65 10.73 0.63
N LEU A 113 -4.44 10.26 0.34
CA LEU A 113 -3.22 10.74 1.03
C LEU A 113 -3.06 12.26 0.86
N GLY A 114 -3.28 12.79 -0.34
CA GLY A 114 -3.22 14.23 -0.59
C GLY A 114 -4.26 15.03 0.20
N ALA A 115 -5.48 14.54 0.31
CA ALA A 115 -6.54 15.17 1.12
C ALA A 115 -6.22 15.12 2.61
N LEU A 116 -5.67 14.02 3.11
CA LEU A 116 -5.23 13.87 4.50
C LEU A 116 -4.08 14.82 4.83
N LEU A 117 -3.06 14.88 3.98
CA LEU A 117 -1.93 15.81 4.12
C LEU A 117 -2.40 17.27 4.09
N ALA A 118 -3.28 17.64 3.18
CA ALA A 118 -3.86 18.98 3.11
C ALA A 118 -4.69 19.33 4.37
N ARG A 119 -5.39 18.34 4.96
CA ARG A 119 -6.11 18.50 6.23
C ARG A 119 -5.14 18.69 7.39
N LEU A 120 -4.07 17.91 7.44
CA LEU A 120 -3.01 18.03 8.45
C LEU A 120 -2.34 19.41 8.39
N GLU A 121 -1.97 19.88 7.20
CA GLU A 121 -1.35 21.18 7.03
C GLU A 121 -2.30 22.34 7.41
N ARG A 122 -3.58 22.23 7.07
CA ARG A 122 -4.59 23.21 7.53
C ARG A 122 -4.71 23.21 9.06
N LEU A 123 -4.72 22.03 9.69
CA LEU A 123 -4.76 21.93 11.15
C LEU A 123 -3.52 22.54 11.79
N LYS A 124 -2.33 22.23 11.29
CA LYS A 124 -1.07 22.84 11.78
C LYS A 124 -1.09 24.36 11.70
N ARG A 125 -1.53 24.94 10.57
CA ARG A 125 -1.65 26.39 10.39
C ARG A 125 -2.63 26.99 11.37
N ARG A 126 -3.79 26.35 11.59
CA ARG A 126 -4.78 26.80 12.57
C ARG A 126 -4.19 26.81 13.97
N LEU A 127 -3.57 25.71 14.42
CA LEU A 127 -2.96 25.60 15.75
C LEU A 127 -1.80 26.59 15.93
N ALA A 128 -1.04 26.88 14.87
CA ALA A 128 -0.01 27.89 14.90
C ALA A 128 -0.60 29.30 15.06
N ALA A 129 -1.70 29.62 14.34
CA ALA A 129 -2.40 30.90 14.46
C ALA A 129 -3.03 31.09 15.84
N GLU A 130 -3.49 30.02 16.51
CA GLU A 130 -3.97 30.00 17.88
C GLU A 130 -2.81 30.10 18.90
N GLY A 131 -1.54 30.17 18.45
CA GLY A 131 -0.36 30.31 19.29
C GLY A 131 -0.01 29.05 20.10
N ILE A 132 -0.58 27.88 19.76
CA ILE A 132 -0.35 26.64 20.54
C ILE A 132 1.12 26.19 20.47
N PHE A 133 1.80 26.51 19.36
CA PHE A 133 3.22 26.18 19.17
C PHE A 133 4.17 27.29 19.64
N ALA A 134 3.65 28.40 20.17
CA ALA A 134 4.45 29.52 20.59
C ALA A 134 5.45 29.11 21.71
N PRO A 135 6.72 29.54 21.59
CA PRO A 135 7.76 29.23 22.58
C PRO A 135 7.36 29.64 24.01
N GLU A 136 6.62 30.74 24.15
CA GLU A 136 6.18 31.31 25.44
C GLU A 136 5.21 30.38 26.17
N ARG A 137 4.52 29.49 25.46
CA ARG A 137 3.62 28.48 26.06
C ARG A 137 4.36 27.23 26.52
N LYS A 138 5.60 27.04 26.10
CA LYS A 138 6.40 25.90 26.50
C LYS A 138 6.99 26.15 27.89
N ARG A 139 6.65 25.27 28.81
CA ARG A 139 7.22 25.31 30.16
C ARG A 139 8.57 24.61 30.16
N ALA A 140 9.53 25.14 30.92
CA ALA A 140 10.78 24.46 31.18
C ALA A 140 10.49 23.10 31.87
N LEU A 141 11.21 22.07 31.42
CA LEU A 141 11.10 20.75 32.06
C LEU A 141 11.71 20.84 33.47
N PRO A 142 11.06 20.24 34.50
CA PRO A 142 11.67 20.16 35.82
C PRO A 142 12.92 19.30 35.76
N LEU A 143 13.96 19.71 36.48
CA LEU A 143 15.23 18.98 36.54
C LEU A 143 15.03 17.56 37.12
N LEU A 144 14.16 17.44 38.13
CA LEU A 144 13.84 16.16 38.78
C LEU A 144 12.30 16.02 38.85
N PRO A 145 11.68 15.40 37.84
CA PRO A 145 10.23 15.23 37.82
C PRO A 145 9.79 14.19 38.86
N ARG A 146 8.84 14.53 39.69
CA ARG A 146 8.24 13.57 40.64
C ARG A 146 7.30 12.58 39.95
N ARG A 147 6.61 13.03 38.92
CA ARG A 147 5.68 12.21 38.14
C ARG A 147 5.95 12.36 36.64
N ILE A 148 5.97 11.24 35.93
CA ILE A 148 6.12 11.19 34.48
C ILE A 148 4.91 10.47 33.92
N GLY A 149 4.13 11.15 33.05
CA GLY A 149 3.04 10.55 32.28
C GLY A 149 3.55 9.88 31.02
N LEU A 150 3.30 8.61 30.84
CA LEU A 150 3.62 7.88 29.63
C LEU A 150 2.33 7.58 28.86
N LEU A 151 2.16 8.24 27.72
CA LEU A 151 1.11 7.96 26.75
C LEU A 151 1.68 7.06 25.67
N THR A 152 1.23 5.82 25.58
CA THR A 152 1.74 4.85 24.59
C THR A 152 0.62 3.94 24.11
N GLY A 153 0.77 3.44 22.88
CA GLY A 153 -0.09 2.36 22.40
C GLY A 153 0.17 1.05 23.18
N ASN A 154 -0.68 0.05 22.93
CA ASN A 154 -0.64 -1.23 23.65
C ASN A 154 0.60 -2.10 23.38
N GLU A 155 1.55 -1.65 22.56
CA GLU A 155 2.78 -2.39 22.29
C GLU A 155 3.67 -2.48 23.51
N ALA A 156 3.73 -3.65 24.08
CA ALA A 156 4.37 -3.95 25.36
C ALA A 156 5.89 -3.68 25.42
N ALA A 157 6.60 -3.60 24.29
CA ALA A 157 8.06 -3.44 24.26
C ALA A 157 8.49 -2.01 24.65
N ALA A 158 7.99 -0.98 23.95
CA ALA A 158 8.35 0.41 24.23
C ALA A 158 7.98 0.85 25.67
N LYS A 159 6.84 0.38 26.19
CA LYS A 159 6.44 0.61 27.56
C LYS A 159 7.41 0.04 28.57
N ARG A 160 7.84 -1.21 28.36
CA ARG A 160 8.80 -1.90 29.23
C ARG A 160 10.18 -1.22 29.20
N ASP A 161 10.66 -0.88 28.03
CA ASP A 161 11.95 -0.22 27.85
C ASP A 161 11.97 1.14 28.53
N PHE A 162 10.90 1.92 28.38
CA PHE A 162 10.79 3.21 29.06
C PHE A 162 10.79 3.07 30.59
N ILE A 163 9.98 2.18 31.14
CA ILE A 163 9.91 1.95 32.59
C ILE A 163 11.26 1.49 33.11
N THR A 164 11.92 0.54 32.43
CA THR A 164 13.25 0.03 32.81
C THR A 164 14.27 1.15 32.82
N ALA A 165 14.31 1.97 31.77
CA ALA A 165 15.27 3.08 31.67
C ALA A 165 15.05 4.15 32.77
N VAL A 166 13.79 4.51 33.05
CA VAL A 166 13.47 5.48 34.11
C VAL A 166 13.80 4.92 35.48
N THR A 167 13.41 3.68 35.77
CA THR A 167 13.65 3.05 37.09
C THR A 167 15.17 2.90 37.36
N ALA A 168 15.94 2.58 36.32
CA ALA A 168 17.40 2.45 36.46
C ALA A 168 18.12 3.79 36.71
N ARG A 169 17.63 4.89 36.12
CA ARG A 169 18.29 6.21 36.17
C ARG A 169 17.74 7.14 37.24
N PHE A 170 16.42 7.05 37.50
CA PHE A 170 15.72 7.92 38.44
C PHE A 170 14.56 7.16 39.12
N PRO A 171 14.87 6.26 40.07
CA PRO A 171 13.86 5.41 40.73
C PRO A 171 12.85 6.18 41.58
N ALA A 172 13.14 7.44 41.96
CA ALA A 172 12.23 8.30 42.71
C ALA A 172 11.06 8.85 41.89
N ALA A 173 11.10 8.74 40.56
CA ALA A 173 10.02 9.20 39.70
C ALA A 173 8.88 8.17 39.63
N GLN A 174 7.66 8.64 39.85
CA GLN A 174 6.46 7.82 39.65
C GLN A 174 6.05 7.87 38.16
N VAL A 175 6.04 6.72 37.49
CA VAL A 175 5.54 6.61 36.11
C VAL A 175 4.05 6.28 36.13
N VAL A 176 3.25 7.12 35.50
CA VAL A 176 1.80 6.90 35.28
C VAL A 176 1.59 6.60 33.80
N VAL A 177 1.00 5.44 33.49
CA VAL A 177 0.76 4.99 32.11
C VAL A 177 -0.71 5.16 31.77
N ALA A 178 -1.00 5.75 30.61
CA ALA A 178 -2.35 5.91 30.06
C ALA A 178 -2.41 5.37 28.64
#